data_1f5d62b2efb10f99663ee70cb2ad59d1
#
_entry.id   1f5d62b2efb10f99663ee70cb2ad59d1
#
_cell.length_a   1.000
_cell.length_b   1.000
_cell.length_c   1.000
_cell.angle_alpha   90.00
_cell.angle_beta   90.00
_cell.angle_gamma   90.00
#
_symmetry.space_group_name_H-M   'P 1'
#
loop_
_entity.id
_entity.type
_entity.pdbx_description
1 polymer ?
#
loop_
_entity_poly.entity_id
_entity_poly.type
_entity_poly.pdbx_seq_one_letter_code
_entity_poly.pdbx_strand_id
1 'polypeptide(L)'
;NKALINQISKIIRYDKQLYILTQVPQNGVFIFSDNGVFNCKIPKGRANNELLYPMDIALDESTGNLLVLDLYRAVKVFSATGKYKKLINLDIPLFHLEHMRNDDLVFYSSNIAKNTHNFYCYDQDRKLKGLYKNLYKGKPYLFSDILTKLNPDSLFVHSVFSDTIYLYRPEYKSLQPFFIMDYGGKGVNENISELNDVGSHLQYAQKNNRYIGLQIAYYQNKKLFFSFSRGKADYWA
;
A
#
# COMPACT_ATOMS: atom_id res chain seq x y z
N ASN A 1 9.93 -14.40 -26.91
CA ASN A 1 8.99 -13.26 -26.77
C ASN A 1 9.60 -12.21 -25.85
N LYS A 2 9.76 -10.97 -26.33
CA LYS A 2 10.22 -9.83 -25.53
C LYS A 2 8.98 -9.06 -25.10
N ALA A 3 8.75 -8.92 -23.80
CA ALA A 3 7.78 -7.98 -23.27
C ALA A 3 8.48 -6.63 -23.06
N LEU A 4 7.96 -5.57 -23.68
CA LEU A 4 8.39 -4.20 -23.36
C LEU A 4 7.66 -3.77 -22.09
N ILE A 5 8.41 -3.43 -21.05
CA ILE A 5 7.89 -2.89 -19.79
C ILE A 5 8.32 -1.43 -19.72
N ASN A 6 7.34 -0.54 -19.48
CA ASN A 6 7.62 0.87 -19.29
C ASN A 6 7.78 1.17 -17.79
N GLN A 7 6.84 1.89 -17.21
CA GLN A 7 6.93 2.32 -15.81
C GLN A 7 6.51 1.17 -14.87
N ILE A 8 7.44 0.69 -14.06
CA ILE A 8 7.19 -0.31 -13.02
C ILE A 8 6.73 0.42 -11.76
N SER A 9 5.64 -0.06 -11.14
CA SER A 9 5.16 0.45 -9.87
C SER A 9 5.44 -0.49 -8.70
N LYS A 10 5.38 -1.81 -8.92
CA LYS A 10 5.69 -2.79 -7.86
C LYS A 10 6.28 -4.06 -8.47
N ILE A 11 7.23 -4.65 -7.76
CA ILE A 11 7.81 -5.96 -8.08
C ILE A 11 7.68 -6.84 -6.85
N ILE A 12 7.16 -8.06 -7.05
CA ILE A 12 7.19 -9.11 -6.03
C ILE A 12 7.98 -10.29 -6.59
N ARG A 13 8.99 -10.73 -5.83
CA ARG A 13 9.73 -11.96 -6.13
C ARG A 13 9.30 -13.07 -5.20
N TYR A 14 8.87 -14.18 -5.76
CA TYR A 14 8.47 -15.35 -4.99
C TYR A 14 8.61 -16.64 -5.82
N ASP A 15 9.13 -17.70 -5.22
CA ASP A 15 9.25 -19.05 -5.79
C ASP A 15 9.72 -19.07 -7.25
N LYS A 16 10.90 -18.47 -7.51
CA LYS A 16 11.51 -18.36 -8.84
C LYS A 16 10.68 -17.59 -9.87
N GLN A 17 9.76 -16.74 -9.41
CA GLN A 17 8.97 -15.86 -10.26
C GLN A 17 9.10 -14.40 -9.85
N LEU A 18 8.92 -13.52 -10.83
CA LEU A 18 8.79 -12.08 -10.66
C LEU A 18 7.41 -11.65 -11.15
N TYR A 19 6.65 -11.05 -10.27
CA TYR A 19 5.37 -10.42 -10.58
C TYR A 19 5.59 -8.92 -10.68
N ILE A 20 5.32 -8.34 -11.83
CA ILE A 20 5.61 -6.93 -12.13
C ILE A 20 4.30 -6.21 -12.44
N LEU A 21 3.95 -5.25 -11.60
CA LEU A 21 2.87 -4.32 -11.86
C LEU A 21 3.42 -3.10 -12.60
N THR A 22 2.76 -2.70 -13.68
CA THR A 22 3.10 -1.53 -14.47
C THR A 22 1.98 -0.50 -14.44
N GLN A 23 2.37 0.77 -14.50
CA GLN A 23 1.45 1.91 -14.59
C GLN A 23 1.18 2.31 -16.05
N VAL A 24 0.35 3.36 -16.21
CA VAL A 24 0.05 3.99 -17.51
C VAL A 24 1.34 4.29 -18.28
N PRO A 25 1.40 4.02 -19.60
CA PRO A 25 0.29 3.63 -20.48
C PRO A 25 -0.04 2.14 -20.53
N GLN A 26 0.82 1.26 -20.01
CA GLN A 26 0.64 -0.17 -20.20
C GLN A 26 -0.41 -0.80 -19.28
N ASN A 27 -0.53 -0.32 -18.05
CA ASN A 27 -1.40 -0.87 -17.01
C ASN A 27 -1.58 -2.38 -17.12
N GLY A 28 -0.77 -3.13 -16.38
CA GLY A 28 -0.85 -4.57 -16.47
C GLY A 28 0.01 -5.29 -15.44
N VAL A 29 -0.24 -6.57 -15.31
CA VAL A 29 0.56 -7.46 -14.48
C VAL A 29 1.26 -8.47 -15.38
N PHE A 30 2.58 -8.50 -15.28
CA PHE A 30 3.47 -9.37 -16.03
C PHE A 30 4.10 -10.38 -15.09
N ILE A 31 4.23 -11.61 -15.55
CA ILE A 31 4.86 -12.71 -14.82
C ILE A 31 6.08 -13.18 -15.59
N PHE A 32 7.23 -13.17 -14.91
CA PHE A 32 8.50 -13.67 -15.42
C PHE A 32 9.03 -14.76 -14.49
N SER A 33 9.91 -15.61 -14.99
CA SER A 33 10.79 -16.38 -14.12
C SER A 33 11.89 -15.47 -13.53
N ASP A 34 12.50 -15.87 -12.44
CA ASP A 34 13.54 -15.07 -11.75
C ASP A 34 14.82 -14.88 -12.58
N ASN A 35 15.03 -15.68 -13.63
CA ASN A 35 16.09 -15.49 -14.63
C ASN A 35 15.67 -14.52 -15.77
N GLY A 36 14.51 -13.87 -15.67
CA GLY A 36 14.05 -12.85 -16.62
C GLY A 36 13.32 -13.37 -17.86
N VAL A 37 12.98 -14.65 -17.93
CA VAL A 37 12.18 -15.18 -19.04
C VAL A 37 10.72 -14.79 -18.85
N PHE A 38 10.11 -14.18 -19.87
CA PHE A 38 8.70 -13.80 -19.88
C PHE A 38 7.81 -15.04 -19.95
N ASN A 39 6.93 -15.22 -18.97
CA ASN A 39 5.98 -16.31 -18.90
C ASN A 39 4.62 -15.92 -19.48
N CYS A 40 3.97 -14.89 -18.88
CA CYS A 40 2.69 -14.40 -19.36
C CYS A 40 2.41 -12.97 -18.89
N LYS A 41 1.39 -12.37 -19.47
CA LYS A 41 0.72 -11.16 -19.01
C LYS A 41 -0.72 -11.50 -18.68
N ILE A 42 -1.25 -11.03 -17.55
CA ILE A 42 -2.68 -11.15 -17.27
C ILE A 42 -3.44 -10.30 -18.30
N PRO A 43 -4.44 -10.85 -18.99
CA PRO A 43 -5.16 -10.14 -20.05
C PRO A 43 -5.79 -8.85 -19.56
N LYS A 44 -5.88 -7.85 -20.44
CA LYS A 44 -6.57 -6.59 -20.18
C LYS A 44 -8.00 -6.67 -20.70
N GLY A 45 -8.98 -6.29 -19.86
CA GLY A 45 -10.39 -6.27 -20.25
C GLY A 45 -11.32 -6.22 -19.03
N ARG A 46 -12.61 -6.47 -19.28
CA ARG A 46 -13.68 -6.37 -18.27
C ARG A 46 -14.15 -7.71 -17.71
N ALA A 47 -13.74 -8.82 -18.29
CA ALA A 47 -14.08 -10.13 -17.78
C ALA A 47 -13.43 -10.42 -16.43
N ASN A 48 -13.96 -11.38 -15.68
CA ASN A 48 -13.41 -11.70 -14.36
C ASN A 48 -11.95 -12.14 -14.40
N ASN A 49 -11.54 -12.81 -15.47
CA ASN A 49 -10.15 -13.26 -15.70
C ASN A 49 -9.25 -12.19 -16.35
N GLU A 50 -9.72 -10.97 -16.50
CA GLU A 50 -9.02 -9.83 -17.10
C GLU A 50 -8.85 -8.71 -16.09
N LEU A 51 -7.88 -7.81 -16.32
CA LEU A 51 -7.63 -6.62 -15.51
C LEU A 51 -8.00 -5.37 -16.29
N LEU A 52 -8.83 -4.50 -15.73
CA LEU A 52 -9.19 -3.24 -16.36
C LEU A 52 -8.23 -2.12 -15.96
N TYR A 53 -7.99 -1.96 -14.66
CA TYR A 53 -7.08 -0.96 -14.10
C TYR A 53 -6.43 -1.48 -12.82
N PRO A 54 -5.40 -2.31 -12.92
CA PRO A 54 -4.70 -2.84 -11.75
C PRO A 54 -3.98 -1.73 -11.00
N MET A 55 -4.27 -1.61 -9.70
CA MET A 55 -3.75 -0.57 -8.81
C MET A 55 -2.57 -1.05 -7.99
N ASP A 56 -2.69 -2.26 -7.44
CA ASP A 56 -1.67 -2.87 -6.60
C ASP A 56 -1.71 -4.39 -6.68
N ILE A 57 -0.63 -5.03 -6.27
CA ILE A 57 -0.50 -6.48 -6.22
C ILE A 57 0.03 -6.92 -4.86
N ALA A 58 -0.45 -8.07 -4.40
CA ALA A 58 0.09 -8.77 -3.23
C ALA A 58 0.20 -10.27 -3.52
N LEU A 59 0.94 -10.99 -2.69
CA LEU A 59 1.10 -12.42 -2.81
C LEU A 59 0.61 -13.13 -1.55
N ASP A 60 -0.22 -14.13 -1.74
CA ASP A 60 -0.48 -15.14 -0.73
C ASP A 60 0.67 -16.16 -0.75
N GLU A 61 1.59 -16.01 0.18
CA GLU A 61 2.78 -16.86 0.25
C GLU A 61 2.47 -18.31 0.65
N SER A 62 1.30 -18.57 1.22
CA SER A 62 0.88 -19.92 1.61
C SER A 62 0.43 -20.77 0.43
N THR A 63 -0.18 -20.13 -0.56
CA THR A 63 -0.74 -20.81 -1.74
C THR A 63 -0.03 -20.43 -3.06
N GLY A 64 0.85 -19.43 -3.03
CA GLY A 64 1.48 -18.86 -4.22
C GLY A 64 0.52 -18.08 -5.12
N ASN A 65 -0.67 -17.71 -4.61
CA ASN A 65 -1.63 -16.96 -5.39
C ASN A 65 -1.27 -15.48 -5.46
N LEU A 66 -1.41 -14.91 -6.65
CA LEU A 66 -1.28 -13.48 -6.86
C LEU A 66 -2.65 -12.81 -6.68
N LEU A 67 -2.68 -11.80 -5.82
CA LEU A 67 -3.83 -10.93 -5.60
C LEU A 67 -3.61 -9.62 -6.35
N VAL A 68 -4.60 -9.18 -7.10
CA VAL A 68 -4.54 -7.93 -7.86
C VAL A 68 -5.73 -7.05 -7.46
N LEU A 69 -5.44 -5.90 -6.89
CA LEU A 69 -6.44 -4.86 -6.67
C LEU A 69 -6.76 -4.18 -8.00
N ASP A 70 -7.98 -4.36 -8.49
CA ASP A 70 -8.43 -3.84 -9.78
C ASP A 70 -9.61 -2.86 -9.58
N LEU A 71 -9.57 -1.73 -10.28
CA LEU A 71 -10.61 -0.69 -10.22
C LEU A 71 -10.96 -0.22 -8.80
N TYR A 72 -10.01 -0.22 -7.88
CA TYR A 72 -10.18 0.21 -6.48
C TYR A 72 -11.15 -0.62 -5.63
N ARG A 73 -12.01 -1.45 -6.21
CA ARG A 73 -13.13 -2.11 -5.54
C ARG A 73 -13.20 -3.62 -5.75
N ALA A 74 -12.18 -4.21 -6.32
CA ALA A 74 -12.13 -5.63 -6.57
C ALA A 74 -10.74 -6.18 -6.32
N VAL A 75 -10.64 -7.29 -5.61
CA VAL A 75 -9.42 -8.10 -5.57
C VAL A 75 -9.65 -9.33 -6.42
N LYS A 76 -8.92 -9.44 -7.52
CA LYS A 76 -8.90 -10.61 -8.40
C LYS A 76 -7.75 -11.51 -8.03
N VAL A 77 -8.04 -12.78 -7.81
CA VAL A 77 -7.04 -13.78 -7.39
C VAL A 77 -6.67 -14.65 -8.57
N PHE A 78 -5.38 -14.77 -8.82
CA PHE A 78 -4.81 -15.59 -9.88
C PHE A 78 -3.86 -16.63 -9.28
N SER A 79 -3.66 -17.74 -9.98
CA SER A 79 -2.57 -18.67 -9.63
C SER A 79 -1.20 -18.04 -9.91
N ALA A 80 -0.14 -18.69 -9.46
CA ALA A 80 1.24 -18.34 -9.80
C ALA A 80 1.51 -18.24 -11.31
N THR A 81 0.75 -18.94 -12.12
CA THR A 81 0.85 -18.94 -13.60
C THR A 81 -0.11 -17.95 -14.27
N GLY A 82 -0.79 -17.07 -13.51
CA GLY A 82 -1.70 -16.08 -14.06
C GLY A 82 -3.10 -16.60 -14.40
N LYS A 83 -3.47 -17.83 -14.02
CA LYS A 83 -4.83 -18.37 -14.22
C LYS A 83 -5.78 -17.82 -13.15
N TYR A 84 -6.88 -17.22 -13.58
CA TYR A 84 -7.92 -16.68 -12.69
C TYR A 84 -8.52 -17.75 -11.76
N LYS A 85 -8.75 -17.39 -10.51
CA LYS A 85 -9.34 -18.26 -9.48
C LYS A 85 -10.64 -17.70 -8.89
N LYS A 86 -10.63 -16.47 -8.36
CA LYS A 86 -11.80 -15.88 -7.70
C LYS A 86 -11.79 -14.36 -7.72
N LEU A 87 -12.94 -13.78 -7.44
CA LEU A 87 -13.16 -12.36 -7.23
C LEU A 87 -13.59 -12.11 -5.79
N ILE A 88 -13.03 -11.05 -5.19
CA ILE A 88 -13.46 -10.48 -3.91
C ILE A 88 -13.91 -9.06 -4.20
N ASN A 89 -15.21 -8.77 -4.02
CA ASN A 89 -15.76 -7.44 -4.16
C ASN A 89 -15.55 -6.64 -2.88
N LEU A 90 -15.24 -5.36 -3.01
CA LEU A 90 -15.02 -4.42 -1.93
C LEU A 90 -16.06 -3.30 -1.98
N ASP A 91 -16.67 -2.99 -0.84
CA ASP A 91 -17.73 -1.99 -0.75
C ASP A 91 -17.24 -0.56 -0.89
N ILE A 92 -15.96 -0.32 -0.60
CA ILE A 92 -15.33 0.99 -0.65
C ILE A 92 -14.12 0.99 -1.59
N PRO A 93 -13.73 2.15 -2.13
CA PRO A 93 -12.51 2.24 -2.93
C PRO A 93 -11.26 2.14 -2.06
N LEU A 94 -10.31 1.30 -2.48
CA LEU A 94 -9.03 1.05 -1.84
C LEU A 94 -7.90 1.15 -2.86
N PHE A 95 -6.68 1.49 -2.44
CA PHE A 95 -5.58 1.84 -3.36
C PHE A 95 -4.38 0.91 -3.25
N HIS A 96 -4.05 0.46 -2.06
CA HIS A 96 -2.96 -0.48 -1.82
C HIS A 96 -3.46 -1.68 -1.03
N LEU A 97 -2.82 -2.82 -1.22
CA LEU A 97 -3.12 -4.03 -0.48
C LEU A 97 -1.87 -4.81 -0.11
N GLU A 98 -1.92 -5.48 1.05
CA GLU A 98 -0.98 -6.53 1.44
C GLU A 98 -1.76 -7.75 1.97
N HIS A 99 -1.19 -8.93 1.74
CA HIS A 99 -1.74 -10.22 2.20
C HIS A 99 -0.94 -10.72 3.40
N MET A 100 -1.63 -11.12 4.46
CA MET A 100 -1.05 -11.63 5.70
C MET A 100 -1.30 -13.15 5.83
N ARG A 101 -0.51 -13.83 6.68
CA ARG A 101 -0.51 -15.31 6.80
C ARG A 101 -1.88 -15.93 7.09
N ASN A 102 -2.72 -15.27 7.86
CA ASN A 102 -4.06 -15.75 8.23
C ASN A 102 -5.16 -15.37 7.23
N ASP A 103 -4.80 -15.11 5.96
CA ASP A 103 -5.70 -14.65 4.90
C ASP A 103 -6.32 -13.25 5.14
N ASP A 104 -5.83 -12.48 6.10
CA ASP A 104 -6.20 -11.09 6.23
C ASP A 104 -5.62 -10.28 5.04
N LEU A 105 -6.46 -9.41 4.46
CA LEU A 105 -6.01 -8.41 3.50
C LEU A 105 -5.99 -7.05 4.18
N VAL A 106 -4.84 -6.43 4.23
CA VAL A 106 -4.69 -5.06 4.77
C VAL A 106 -4.66 -4.07 3.62
N PHE A 107 -5.47 -3.03 3.73
CA PHE A 107 -5.67 -2.04 2.68
C PHE A 107 -5.44 -0.62 3.16
N TYR A 108 -5.04 0.23 2.21
CA TYR A 108 -5.04 1.69 2.34
C TYR A 108 -6.12 2.32 1.45
N SER A 109 -6.87 3.30 1.99
CA SER A 109 -7.99 3.93 1.32
C SER A 109 -7.74 5.36 0.83
N SER A 110 -6.50 5.84 0.92
CA SER A 110 -6.12 7.18 0.43
C SER A 110 -6.98 8.33 0.94
N ASN A 111 -7.36 8.31 2.19
CA ASN A 111 -8.07 9.45 2.80
C ASN A 111 -9.29 9.96 1.99
N ILE A 112 -10.01 9.07 1.33
CA ILE A 112 -11.23 9.44 0.62
C ILE A 112 -12.27 9.91 1.63
N ALA A 113 -12.85 11.09 1.44
CA ALA A 113 -13.76 11.73 2.39
C ALA A 113 -14.96 10.89 2.82
N LYS A 114 -15.38 9.92 2.01
CA LYS A 114 -16.46 8.96 2.32
C LYS A 114 -16.00 7.78 3.17
N ASN A 115 -14.69 7.52 3.24
CA ASN A 115 -14.14 6.43 4.03
C ASN A 115 -13.89 6.90 5.45
N THR A 116 -14.37 6.14 6.42
CA THR A 116 -14.22 6.48 7.85
C THR A 116 -12.82 6.21 8.38
N HIS A 117 -12.04 5.41 7.68
CA HIS A 117 -10.68 5.03 8.04
C HIS A 117 -9.74 5.14 6.85
N ASN A 118 -8.45 5.33 7.11
CA ASN A 118 -7.39 5.31 6.11
C ASN A 118 -6.89 3.90 5.84
N PHE A 119 -6.90 3.05 6.86
CA PHE A 119 -6.48 1.66 6.76
C PHE A 119 -7.61 0.74 7.17
N TYR A 120 -7.70 -0.38 6.49
CA TYR A 120 -8.71 -1.41 6.70
C TYR A 120 -8.08 -2.79 6.68
N CYS A 121 -8.69 -3.71 7.43
CA CYS A 121 -8.45 -5.14 7.33
C CYS A 121 -9.72 -5.81 6.81
N TYR A 122 -9.57 -6.66 5.80
CA TYR A 122 -10.60 -7.61 5.35
C TYR A 122 -10.20 -8.97 5.89
N ASP A 123 -10.94 -9.44 6.87
CA ASP A 123 -10.59 -10.65 7.63
C ASP A 123 -11.23 -11.92 7.06
N GLN A 124 -10.97 -13.05 7.72
CA GLN A 124 -11.52 -14.36 7.37
C GLN A 124 -13.05 -14.41 7.38
N ASP A 125 -13.70 -13.56 8.20
CA ASP A 125 -15.15 -13.41 8.21
C ASP A 125 -15.69 -12.65 6.99
N ARG A 126 -14.81 -12.26 6.08
CA ARG A 126 -15.10 -11.47 4.87
C ARG A 126 -15.74 -10.11 5.19
N LYS A 127 -15.31 -9.51 6.30
CA LYS A 127 -15.75 -8.19 6.75
C LYS A 127 -14.60 -7.19 6.67
N LEU A 128 -14.92 -6.02 6.14
CA LEU A 128 -13.99 -4.91 6.11
C LEU A 128 -14.07 -4.14 7.44
N LYS A 129 -12.99 -4.14 8.20
CA LYS A 129 -12.86 -3.46 9.50
C LYS A 129 -11.88 -2.31 9.39
N GLY A 130 -12.23 -1.14 9.90
CA GLY A 130 -11.32 0.01 9.98
C GLY A 130 -10.23 -0.21 11.03
N LEU A 131 -8.98 0.06 10.67
CA LEU A 131 -7.81 -0.04 11.55
C LEU A 131 -7.32 1.32 12.03
N TYR A 132 -7.34 2.34 11.17
CA TYR A 132 -6.86 3.69 11.47
C TYR A 132 -7.87 4.71 10.97
N LYS A 133 -8.37 5.53 11.91
CA LYS A 133 -9.44 6.50 11.62
C LYS A 133 -8.94 7.57 10.65
N ASN A 134 -9.78 7.90 9.68
CA ASN A 134 -9.52 9.02 8.79
C ASN A 134 -9.76 10.35 9.53
N LEU A 135 -8.70 11.11 9.75
CA LEU A 135 -8.75 12.39 10.44
C LEU A 135 -8.92 13.58 9.46
N TYR A 136 -8.74 13.35 8.16
CA TYR A 136 -8.86 14.38 7.15
C TYR A 136 -10.25 14.45 6.55
N LYS A 137 -10.72 15.68 6.33
CA LYS A 137 -11.99 15.95 5.64
C LYS A 137 -11.77 16.52 4.22
N GLY A 138 -10.53 16.67 3.81
CA GLY A 138 -10.15 17.34 2.58
C GLY A 138 -10.13 16.43 1.34
N LYS A 139 -9.41 16.86 0.30
CA LYS A 139 -9.25 16.11 -0.95
C LYS A 139 -8.43 14.84 -0.72
N PRO A 140 -8.78 13.73 -1.39
CA PRO A 140 -7.98 12.51 -1.33
C PRO A 140 -6.58 12.75 -1.89
N TYR A 141 -5.61 12.06 -1.32
CA TYR A 141 -4.23 12.06 -1.80
C TYR A 141 -3.70 10.62 -1.86
N LEU A 142 -2.82 10.39 -2.82
CA LEU A 142 -2.15 9.12 -2.98
C LEU A 142 -0.70 9.27 -2.53
N PHE A 143 -0.30 8.41 -1.62
CA PHE A 143 1.10 8.22 -1.26
C PHE A 143 1.47 6.77 -1.52
N SER A 144 2.71 6.53 -1.93
CA SER A 144 3.32 5.22 -2.00
C SER A 144 3.90 4.83 -0.63
N ASP A 145 4.20 3.55 -0.48
CA ASP A 145 5.02 2.98 0.60
C ASP A 145 4.49 3.16 2.03
N ILE A 146 3.17 3.26 2.16
CA ILE A 146 2.49 3.33 3.46
C ILE A 146 2.15 1.97 4.07
N LEU A 147 2.27 0.90 3.30
CA LEU A 147 2.20 -0.49 3.72
C LEU A 147 3.52 -1.16 3.41
N THR A 148 4.29 -1.54 4.42
CA THR A 148 5.58 -2.21 4.26
C THR A 148 5.54 -3.57 4.94
N LYS A 149 5.35 -4.62 4.15
CA LYS A 149 5.35 -6.00 4.66
C LYS A 149 6.73 -6.40 5.14
N LEU A 150 6.84 -6.79 6.39
CA LEU A 150 8.08 -7.26 6.99
C LEU A 150 8.26 -8.77 6.79
N ASN A 151 7.19 -9.49 7.00
CA ASN A 151 7.06 -10.92 6.84
C ASN A 151 5.56 -11.28 6.79
N PRO A 152 5.18 -12.56 6.59
CA PRO A 152 3.76 -12.94 6.52
C PRO A 152 2.93 -12.60 7.77
N ASP A 153 3.57 -12.40 8.93
CA ASP A 153 2.89 -12.17 10.23
C ASP A 153 2.98 -10.72 10.71
N SER A 154 3.66 -9.84 9.97
CA SER A 154 3.82 -8.46 10.41
C SER A 154 3.94 -7.47 9.26
N LEU A 155 3.29 -6.33 9.42
CA LEU A 155 3.21 -5.27 8.44
C LEU A 155 3.40 -3.92 9.13
N PHE A 156 4.30 -3.09 8.64
CA PHE A 156 4.33 -1.68 9.02
C PHE A 156 3.25 -0.91 8.27
N VAL A 157 2.57 -0.07 9.05
CA VAL A 157 1.53 0.84 8.56
C VAL A 157 1.87 2.24 9.04
N HIS A 158 1.92 3.20 8.16
CA HIS A 158 2.12 4.59 8.55
C HIS A 158 1.27 5.56 7.72
N SER A 159 0.85 6.64 8.36
CA SER A 159 0.19 7.75 7.70
C SER A 159 1.19 8.87 7.47
N VAL A 160 1.09 9.57 6.36
CA VAL A 160 2.09 10.56 5.90
C VAL A 160 2.34 11.69 6.88
N PHE A 161 1.35 12.11 7.65
CA PHE A 161 1.52 13.16 8.64
C PHE A 161 1.57 12.62 10.08
N SER A 162 1.73 11.31 10.23
CA SER A 162 1.95 10.70 11.53
C SER A 162 3.45 10.68 11.84
N ASP A 163 3.79 10.95 13.08
CA ASP A 163 5.12 10.71 13.64
C ASP A 163 5.33 9.25 14.04
N THR A 164 4.28 8.43 13.88
CA THR A 164 4.23 7.07 14.38
C THR A 164 4.15 6.06 13.23
N ILE A 165 5.05 5.08 13.25
CA ILE A 165 4.90 3.84 12.49
C ILE A 165 4.17 2.85 13.38
N TYR A 166 3.12 2.27 12.86
CA TYR A 166 2.35 1.22 13.53
C TYR A 166 2.75 -0.14 13.00
N LEU A 167 2.68 -1.13 13.86
CA LEU A 167 2.81 -2.55 13.51
C LEU A 167 1.41 -3.19 13.51
N TYR A 168 1.03 -3.75 12.37
CA TYR A 168 -0.10 -4.66 12.26
C TYR A 168 0.37 -6.09 12.42
N ARG A 169 -0.32 -6.85 13.26
CA ARG A 169 -0.19 -8.30 13.38
C ARG A 169 -1.57 -8.94 13.32
N PRO A 170 -1.75 -9.99 12.51
CA PRO A 170 -3.03 -10.66 12.33
C PRO A 170 -3.66 -11.17 13.63
N GLU A 171 -2.86 -11.59 14.59
CA GLU A 171 -3.29 -12.09 15.89
C GLU A 171 -4.02 -11.04 16.74
N TYR A 172 -3.61 -9.77 16.65
CA TYR A 172 -4.23 -8.67 17.41
C TYR A 172 -5.34 -7.96 16.64
N LYS A 173 -5.38 -8.07 15.31
CA LYS A 173 -6.33 -7.39 14.41
C LYS A 173 -6.44 -5.88 14.70
N SER A 174 -5.33 -5.27 15.11
CA SER A 174 -5.23 -3.85 15.48
C SER A 174 -3.83 -3.32 15.19
N LEU A 175 -3.73 -1.99 15.10
CA LEU A 175 -2.46 -1.29 14.95
C LEU A 175 -1.86 -1.02 16.34
N GLN A 176 -0.60 -1.42 16.53
CA GLN A 176 0.17 -1.13 17.73
C GLN A 176 1.27 -0.11 17.39
N PRO A 177 1.46 0.97 18.15
CA PRO A 177 2.60 1.85 17.94
C PRO A 177 3.90 1.05 18.05
N PHE A 178 4.77 1.20 17.06
CA PHE A 178 6.05 0.49 17.02
C PHE A 178 7.23 1.46 17.12
N PHE A 179 7.17 2.56 16.40
CA PHE A 179 8.22 3.57 16.38
C PHE A 179 7.57 4.95 16.37
N ILE A 180 8.03 5.84 17.24
CA ILE A 180 7.54 7.21 17.34
C ILE A 180 8.73 8.14 17.11
N MET A 181 8.60 9.05 16.17
CA MET A 181 9.61 10.03 15.86
C MET A 181 9.34 11.33 16.65
N ASP A 182 10.25 11.67 17.55
CA ASP A 182 10.17 12.93 18.27
C ASP A 182 10.86 14.05 17.48
N TYR A 183 10.07 14.93 16.94
CA TYR A 183 10.55 16.13 16.25
C TYR A 183 10.77 17.34 17.17
N GLY A 184 10.77 17.16 18.49
CA GLY A 184 10.91 18.26 19.47
C GLY A 184 9.82 19.31 19.33
N GLY A 185 8.57 18.90 19.13
CA GLY A 185 7.42 19.78 18.95
C GLY A 185 7.38 20.53 17.60
N LYS A 186 8.27 20.19 16.66
CA LYS A 186 8.33 20.81 15.33
C LYS A 186 7.68 19.97 14.23
N GLY A 187 7.04 18.84 14.55
CA GLY A 187 6.29 18.04 13.60
C GLY A 187 5.02 18.74 13.09
N VAL A 188 4.64 18.45 11.87
CA VAL A 188 3.29 18.68 11.36
C VAL A 188 2.56 17.36 11.49
N ASN A 189 1.57 17.30 12.34
CA ASN A 189 0.74 16.11 12.55
C ASN A 189 -0.68 16.31 12.03
N GLU A 190 -1.43 15.24 11.98
CA GLU A 190 -2.80 15.17 11.49
C GLU A 190 -3.80 16.01 12.32
N ASN A 191 -3.40 16.44 13.53
CA ASN A 191 -4.27 17.12 14.48
C ASN A 191 -4.26 18.64 14.33
N ILE A 192 -3.58 19.21 13.34
CA ILE A 192 -3.63 20.64 13.08
C ILE A 192 -4.97 20.96 12.43
N SER A 193 -5.93 21.37 13.23
CA SER A 193 -7.34 21.53 12.89
C SER A 193 -7.63 22.59 11.80
N GLU A 194 -6.67 23.46 11.52
CA GLU A 194 -6.78 24.53 10.53
C GLU A 194 -6.41 24.08 9.11
N LEU A 195 -5.81 22.89 8.97
CA LEU A 195 -5.32 22.38 7.70
C LEU A 195 -6.27 21.30 7.17
N ASN A 196 -6.95 21.62 6.08
CA ASN A 196 -8.03 20.77 5.55
C ASN A 196 -7.60 19.79 4.44
N ASP A 197 -6.39 19.93 3.93
CA ASP A 197 -5.86 19.10 2.83
C ASP A 197 -4.33 18.97 2.88
N VAL A 198 -3.81 18.01 2.12
CA VAL A 198 -2.37 17.73 2.04
C VAL A 198 -1.55 18.92 1.57
N GLY A 199 -2.06 19.67 0.59
CA GLY A 199 -1.37 20.86 0.07
C GLY A 199 -1.17 21.91 1.16
N SER A 200 -2.21 22.15 1.97
CA SER A 200 -2.16 23.06 3.12
C SER A 200 -1.12 22.60 4.16
N HIS A 201 -1.06 21.30 4.46
CA HIS A 201 -0.05 20.73 5.37
C HIS A 201 1.37 20.92 4.83
N LEU A 202 1.60 20.63 3.56
CA LEU A 202 2.90 20.82 2.92
C LEU A 202 3.33 22.29 2.92
N GLN A 203 2.44 23.21 2.55
CA GLN A 203 2.71 24.65 2.56
C GLN A 203 2.99 25.15 3.98
N TYR A 204 2.20 24.72 4.97
CA TYR A 204 2.43 25.05 6.37
C TYR A 204 3.80 24.57 6.85
N ALA A 205 4.17 23.33 6.56
CA ALA A 205 5.48 22.78 6.93
C ALA A 205 6.62 23.58 6.29
N GLN A 206 6.53 23.87 5.00
CA GLN A 206 7.53 24.65 4.27
C GLN A 206 7.68 26.07 4.82
N LYS A 207 6.57 26.77 5.01
CA LYS A 207 6.55 28.17 5.51
C LYS A 207 7.10 28.28 6.93
N ASN A 208 6.82 27.30 7.78
CA ASN A 208 7.17 27.31 9.21
C ASN A 208 8.39 26.46 9.54
N ASN A 209 9.11 25.96 8.54
CA ASN A 209 10.29 25.10 8.70
C ASN A 209 10.02 23.90 9.63
N ARG A 210 8.86 23.25 9.45
CA ARG A 210 8.40 22.12 10.24
C ARG A 210 8.76 20.78 9.58
N TYR A 211 8.80 19.73 10.40
CA TYR A 211 8.97 18.36 9.92
C TYR A 211 7.65 17.79 9.43
N ILE A 212 7.68 17.14 8.30
CA ILE A 212 6.61 16.28 7.79
C ILE A 212 7.03 14.85 8.06
N GLY A 213 6.10 14.05 8.53
CA GLY A 213 6.31 12.68 8.92
C GLY A 213 6.87 11.78 7.81
N LEU A 214 6.97 10.54 8.11
CA LEU A 214 7.59 9.50 7.31
C LEU A 214 6.97 9.42 5.92
N GLN A 215 7.80 9.51 4.88
CA GLN A 215 7.34 9.33 3.50
C GLN A 215 7.59 7.91 3.02
N ILE A 216 8.70 7.29 3.45
CA ILE A 216 9.07 5.92 3.11
C ILE A 216 9.65 5.29 4.36
N ALA A 217 9.24 4.05 4.66
CA ALA A 217 9.84 3.27 5.73
C ALA A 217 10.03 1.82 5.26
N TYR A 218 11.21 1.28 5.41
CA TYR A 218 11.45 -0.14 5.24
C TYR A 218 12.40 -0.66 6.31
N TYR A 219 12.27 -1.93 6.61
CA TYR A 219 13.01 -2.58 7.69
C TYR A 219 13.82 -3.74 7.13
N GLN A 220 15.12 -3.70 7.33
CA GLN A 220 16.02 -4.74 6.88
C GLN A 220 17.16 -4.94 7.90
N ASN A 221 17.50 -6.19 8.20
CA ASN A 221 18.60 -6.54 9.11
C ASN A 221 18.52 -5.81 10.47
N LYS A 222 17.32 -5.74 11.06
CA LYS A 222 17.04 -5.05 12.32
C LYS A 222 17.28 -3.53 12.27
N LYS A 223 17.39 -2.95 11.08
CA LYS A 223 17.52 -1.51 10.87
C LYS A 223 16.26 -0.98 10.19
N LEU A 224 15.75 0.13 10.70
CA LEU A 224 14.68 0.88 10.10
C LEU A 224 15.28 2.00 9.26
N PHE A 225 14.88 2.08 8.00
CA PHE A 225 15.25 3.15 7.08
C PHE A 225 14.00 3.94 6.76
N PHE A 226 14.08 5.26 6.85
CA PHE A 226 12.94 6.13 6.58
C PHE A 226 13.40 7.49 6.03
N SER A 227 12.49 8.16 5.35
CA SER A 227 12.69 9.55 4.94
C SER A 227 11.68 10.47 5.63
N PHE A 228 12.08 11.70 5.83
CA PHE A 228 11.25 12.77 6.34
C PHE A 228 11.64 14.09 5.68
N SER A 229 10.72 15.05 5.64
CA SER A 229 11.00 16.37 5.08
C SER A 229 10.99 17.42 6.17
N ARG A 230 11.85 18.44 6.03
CA ARG A 230 11.81 19.65 6.84
C ARG A 230 11.83 20.86 5.95
N GLY A 231 10.78 21.66 5.99
CA GLY A 231 10.64 22.79 5.09
C GLY A 231 10.64 22.33 3.64
N LYS A 232 11.70 22.67 2.88
CA LYS A 232 11.87 22.28 1.46
C LYS A 232 12.90 21.15 1.24
N ALA A 233 13.46 20.61 2.30
CA ALA A 233 14.53 19.61 2.23
C ALA A 233 14.03 18.22 2.69
N ASP A 234 14.46 17.19 2.00
CA ASP A 234 14.21 15.79 2.35
C ASP A 234 15.46 15.18 2.99
N TYR A 235 15.25 14.33 3.98
CA TYR A 235 16.29 13.67 4.76
C TYR A 235 16.04 12.17 4.79
N TRP A 236 17.14 11.41 4.86
CA TRP A 236 17.15 9.96 5.07
C TRP A 236 17.83 9.61 6.38
N ALA A 237 17.28 8.66 7.10
CA ALA A 237 17.85 8.12 8.35
C ALA A 237 17.70 6.60 8.42
#